data_4c8b8b9a3c40e111d0ca9d5ef39170e0
#
_entry.id   4c8b8b9a3c40e111d0ca9d5ef39170e0
#
_cell.length_a   1.000
_cell.length_b   1.000
_cell.length_c   1.000
_cell.angle_alpha   90.00
_cell.angle_beta   90.00
_cell.angle_gamma   90.00
#
_symmetry.space_group_name_H-M   'P 1'
#
loop_
_entity.id
_entity.type
_entity.pdbx_description
1 polymer ?
#
loop_
_entity_poly.entity_id
_entity_poly.type
_entity_poly.pdbx_seq_one_letter_code
_entity_poly.pdbx_strand_id
1 'polypeptide(L)'
;MLPLVCSFVNFQLLTDDYLIPEEKDMDRLFKLPNTTFIGGGETVLSLREILKRLESTYCGHIGVEYMFINNLEQCQWIREKFETPTIMDLSVEKKKTLLARMTRSHKFEEFLAKKWSSEKRFGLEGCEVLIPAMKEIIDNSSELGTESIVMGMPHRGRLNVLANVCRKPLEQIFAQFNSLEPADEVWTYFCK
;
A
#
# COMPACT_ATOMS: atom_id res chain seq x y z
N MET A 1 9.89 -3.57 19.30
CA MET A 1 8.96 -2.43 19.47
C MET A 1 7.66 -2.86 18.80
N LEU A 2 6.72 -3.39 19.58
CA LEU A 2 5.38 -3.78 19.08
C LEU A 2 4.68 -2.49 18.60
N PRO A 3 4.04 -2.49 17.43
CA PRO A 3 3.35 -1.30 16.96
C PRO A 3 2.26 -0.90 17.97
N LEU A 4 2.14 0.40 18.21
CA LEU A 4 1.15 1.01 19.11
C LEU A 4 -0.31 0.53 18.85
N VAL A 5 -0.60 0.08 17.64
CA VAL A 5 -1.92 -0.43 17.25
C VAL A 5 -2.24 -1.78 17.89
N CYS A 6 -1.26 -2.68 18.05
CA CYS A 6 -1.44 -3.91 18.84
C CYS A 6 -1.71 -3.60 20.32
N SER A 7 -1.11 -2.50 20.84
CA SER A 7 -1.41 -2.00 22.18
C SER A 7 -2.84 -1.46 22.31
N PHE A 8 -3.42 -0.89 21.24
CA PHE A 8 -4.78 -0.33 21.27
C PHE A 8 -5.86 -1.41 21.31
N VAL A 9 -5.70 -2.47 20.53
CA VAL A 9 -6.62 -3.61 20.56
C VAL A 9 -6.53 -4.33 21.94
N ASN A 10 -5.31 -4.49 22.45
CA ASN A 10 -5.10 -5.01 23.81
C ASN A 10 -5.54 -4.02 24.89
N PHE A 11 -5.39 -2.71 24.69
CA PHE A 11 -5.70 -1.69 25.69
C PHE A 11 -7.21 -1.51 25.88
N GLN A 12 -8.01 -1.59 24.85
CA GLN A 12 -9.47 -1.47 24.94
C GLN A 12 -10.13 -2.73 25.53
N LEU A 13 -9.43 -3.88 25.48
CA LEU A 13 -9.80 -5.11 26.19
C LEU A 13 -9.29 -5.15 27.65
N LEU A 14 -8.37 -4.24 28.03
CA LEU A 14 -7.67 -4.26 29.32
C LEU A 14 -8.05 -3.09 30.25
N THR A 15 -8.89 -2.11 29.82
CA THR A 15 -9.11 -0.88 30.60
C THR A 15 -10.24 -0.90 31.62
N ASP A 16 -11.04 -1.92 31.64
CA ASP A 16 -11.97 -2.13 32.79
C ASP A 16 -11.66 -3.48 33.37
N ASP A 17 -11.55 -3.65 34.64
CA ASP A 17 -11.33 -4.82 35.54
C ASP A 17 -11.71 -6.23 34.98
N TYR A 18 -11.67 -6.37 33.66
CA TYR A 18 -12.06 -7.52 32.88
C TYR A 18 -10.86 -8.32 32.40
N LEU A 19 -10.68 -9.41 33.12
CA LEU A 19 -10.16 -10.71 32.73
C LEU A 19 -9.50 -10.76 31.35
N ILE A 20 -8.20 -10.93 31.37
CA ILE A 20 -7.46 -11.52 30.22
C ILE A 20 -8.27 -12.77 29.81
N PRO A 21 -8.73 -12.88 28.55
CA PRO A 21 -9.51 -14.06 28.15
C PRO A 21 -8.70 -15.32 28.42
N GLU A 22 -9.27 -16.24 29.19
CA GLU A 22 -8.65 -17.54 29.40
C GLU A 22 -8.87 -18.42 28.15
N GLU A 23 -8.03 -19.44 27.99
CA GLU A 23 -8.15 -20.37 26.84
C GLU A 23 -9.57 -20.96 26.70
N LYS A 24 -10.27 -21.15 27.81
CA LYS A 24 -11.67 -21.62 27.82
C LYS A 24 -12.68 -20.66 27.20
N ASP A 25 -12.35 -19.35 27.12
CA ASP A 25 -13.23 -18.33 26.54
C ASP A 25 -13.02 -18.17 25.03
N MET A 26 -11.92 -18.70 24.48
CA MET A 26 -11.54 -18.52 23.08
C MET A 26 -12.56 -19.08 22.08
N ASP A 27 -13.24 -20.14 22.45
CA ASP A 27 -14.24 -20.78 21.57
C ASP A 27 -15.68 -20.29 21.82
N ARG A 28 -15.84 -19.33 22.77
CA ARG A 28 -17.11 -18.68 23.05
C ARG A 28 -17.55 -17.81 21.87
N LEU A 29 -18.83 -17.88 21.53
CA LEU A 29 -19.41 -17.14 20.40
C LEU A 29 -19.88 -15.76 20.83
N PHE A 30 -19.58 -14.76 20.01
CA PHE A 30 -19.96 -13.37 20.18
C PHE A 30 -20.69 -12.85 18.95
N LYS A 31 -21.77 -12.12 19.18
CA LYS A 31 -22.47 -11.38 18.12
C LYS A 31 -21.66 -10.14 17.78
N LEU A 32 -21.33 -9.98 16.49
CA LEU A 32 -20.62 -8.80 16.02
C LEU A 32 -21.55 -7.58 15.93
N PRO A 33 -21.09 -6.39 16.33
CA PRO A 33 -21.81 -5.15 16.06
C PRO A 33 -21.83 -4.82 14.58
N ASN A 34 -22.89 -4.14 14.13
CA ASN A 34 -23.03 -3.71 12.73
C ASN A 34 -22.00 -2.66 12.27
N THR A 35 -21.18 -2.17 13.22
CA THR A 35 -20.14 -1.15 12.97
C THR A 35 -18.78 -1.74 12.63
N THR A 36 -18.62 -3.06 12.66
CA THR A 36 -17.38 -3.74 12.25
C THR A 36 -17.60 -4.56 10.98
N PHE A 37 -16.56 -4.65 10.15
CA PHE A 37 -16.58 -5.39 8.90
C PHE A 37 -15.73 -6.68 8.93
N ILE A 38 -15.08 -6.97 10.05
CA ILE A 38 -14.26 -8.19 10.25
C ILE A 38 -15.04 -9.49 10.04
N GLY A 39 -16.38 -9.42 10.16
CA GLY A 39 -17.26 -10.57 9.96
C GLY A 39 -17.29 -11.07 8.51
N GLY A 40 -17.08 -10.20 7.53
CA GLY A 40 -17.13 -10.58 6.10
C GLY A 40 -18.47 -11.18 5.66
N GLY A 41 -19.57 -10.86 6.36
CA GLY A 41 -20.92 -11.43 6.17
C GLY A 41 -21.38 -12.33 7.31
N GLU A 42 -20.48 -12.81 8.17
CA GLU A 42 -20.83 -13.54 9.40
C GLU A 42 -21.19 -12.56 10.52
N THR A 43 -22.27 -12.84 11.24
CA THR A 43 -22.76 -11.98 12.33
C THR A 43 -22.37 -12.48 13.70
N VAL A 44 -21.85 -13.71 13.79
CA VAL A 44 -21.43 -14.37 15.03
C VAL A 44 -20.11 -15.10 14.77
N LEU A 45 -19.12 -14.81 15.60
CA LEU A 45 -17.79 -15.43 15.54
C LEU A 45 -17.33 -15.87 16.93
N SER A 46 -16.43 -16.86 16.99
CA SER A 46 -15.71 -17.18 18.23
C SER A 46 -14.70 -16.07 18.56
N LEU A 47 -14.37 -15.92 19.83
CA LEU A 47 -13.35 -14.95 20.25
C LEU A 47 -12.01 -15.20 19.53
N ARG A 48 -11.62 -16.45 19.39
CA ARG A 48 -10.41 -16.85 18.67
C ARG A 48 -10.39 -16.33 17.23
N GLU A 49 -11.51 -16.47 16.51
CA GLU A 49 -11.60 -16.00 15.12
C GLU A 49 -11.64 -14.48 15.04
N ILE A 50 -12.32 -13.81 15.98
CA ILE A 50 -12.34 -12.34 16.10
C ILE A 50 -10.91 -11.82 16.27
N LEU A 51 -10.17 -12.35 17.24
CA LEU A 51 -8.79 -11.93 17.51
C LEU A 51 -7.89 -12.17 16.31
N LYS A 52 -7.98 -13.35 15.69
CA LYS A 52 -7.20 -13.69 14.49
C LYS A 52 -7.45 -12.72 13.35
N ARG A 53 -8.72 -12.35 13.08
CA ARG A 53 -9.07 -11.39 12.02
C ARG A 53 -8.59 -9.98 12.35
N LEU A 54 -8.74 -9.54 13.60
CA LEU A 54 -8.22 -8.25 14.05
C LEU A 54 -6.69 -8.18 13.99
N GLU A 55 -5.99 -9.21 14.40
CA GLU A 55 -4.53 -9.31 14.30
C GLU A 55 -4.07 -9.28 12.85
N SER A 56 -4.73 -10.03 11.97
CA SER A 56 -4.43 -10.02 10.53
C SER A 56 -4.61 -8.63 9.92
N THR A 57 -5.64 -7.90 10.34
CA THR A 57 -5.98 -6.58 9.82
C THR A 57 -5.06 -5.48 10.38
N TYR A 58 -4.87 -5.44 11.69
CA TYR A 58 -4.26 -4.30 12.37
C TYR A 58 -2.83 -4.53 12.86
N CYS A 59 -2.38 -5.78 12.97
CA CYS A 59 -1.05 -6.12 13.45
C CYS A 59 -0.09 -6.59 12.34
N GLY A 60 -0.47 -6.42 11.07
CA GLY A 60 0.37 -6.70 9.92
C GLY A 60 1.41 -5.60 9.63
N HIS A 61 1.94 -5.60 8.42
CA HIS A 61 2.97 -4.64 7.98
C HIS A 61 2.39 -3.38 7.31
N ILE A 62 1.07 -3.28 7.18
CA ILE A 62 0.38 -2.15 6.56
C ILE A 62 -0.45 -1.45 7.64
N GLY A 63 -0.24 -0.14 7.80
CA GLY A 63 -1.05 0.73 8.64
C GLY A 63 -1.92 1.64 7.78
N VAL A 64 -3.12 1.96 8.26
CA VAL A 64 -4.04 2.90 7.61
C VAL A 64 -4.42 3.99 8.58
N GLU A 65 -4.25 5.25 8.17
CA GLU A 65 -4.62 6.43 8.94
C GLU A 65 -5.74 7.18 8.21
N TYR A 66 -6.92 7.24 8.81
CA TYR A 66 -8.10 7.88 8.20
C TYR A 66 -8.98 8.62 9.21
N MET A 67 -8.67 8.55 10.51
CA MET A 67 -9.50 9.12 11.58
C MET A 67 -9.53 10.66 11.56
N PHE A 68 -8.64 11.30 10.79
CA PHE A 68 -8.65 12.75 10.58
C PHE A 68 -9.72 13.21 9.58
N ILE A 69 -10.36 12.30 8.86
CA ILE A 69 -11.41 12.61 7.89
C ILE A 69 -12.71 12.92 8.64
N ASN A 70 -13.21 14.16 8.52
CA ASN A 70 -14.43 14.63 9.18
C ASN A 70 -15.72 14.20 8.42
N ASN A 71 -15.73 13.03 7.82
CA ASN A 71 -16.88 12.47 7.13
C ASN A 71 -17.01 10.99 7.52
N LEU A 72 -18.09 10.68 8.27
CA LEU A 72 -18.32 9.35 8.80
C LEU A 72 -18.52 8.29 7.70
N GLU A 73 -19.20 8.63 6.62
CA GLU A 73 -19.45 7.73 5.50
C GLU A 73 -18.13 7.32 4.81
N GLN A 74 -17.26 8.29 4.58
CA GLN A 74 -15.93 8.01 4.03
C GLN A 74 -15.08 7.15 4.97
N CYS A 75 -15.11 7.43 6.27
CA CYS A 75 -14.41 6.61 7.26
C CYS A 75 -14.94 5.18 7.30
N GLN A 76 -16.25 4.99 7.25
CA GLN A 76 -16.87 3.67 7.21
C GLN A 76 -16.51 2.92 5.92
N TRP A 77 -16.51 3.60 4.77
CA TRP A 77 -16.10 3.01 3.51
C TRP A 77 -14.63 2.52 3.53
N ILE A 78 -13.72 3.36 4.08
CA ILE A 78 -12.30 2.97 4.22
C ILE A 78 -12.19 1.76 5.15
N ARG A 79 -12.89 1.80 6.30
CA ARG A 79 -12.89 0.70 7.28
C ARG A 79 -13.41 -0.59 6.64
N GLU A 80 -14.49 -0.55 5.89
CA GLU A 80 -15.02 -1.69 5.14
C GLU A 80 -13.96 -2.30 4.24
N LYS A 81 -13.28 -1.46 3.42
CA LYS A 81 -12.24 -1.92 2.51
C LYS A 81 -11.01 -2.50 3.21
N PHE A 82 -10.78 -2.14 4.45
CA PHE A 82 -9.61 -2.55 5.21
C PHE A 82 -9.90 -3.75 6.15
N GLU A 83 -11.07 -3.78 6.79
CA GLU A 83 -11.46 -4.84 7.73
C GLU A 83 -12.06 -6.08 7.05
N THR A 84 -12.63 -5.94 5.85
CA THR A 84 -13.25 -7.10 5.17
C THR A 84 -12.21 -8.18 4.91
N PRO A 85 -12.44 -9.41 5.40
CA PRO A 85 -11.52 -10.52 5.17
C PRO A 85 -11.24 -10.74 3.69
N THR A 86 -10.03 -11.22 3.37
CA THR A 86 -9.57 -11.56 2.00
C THR A 86 -9.31 -10.39 1.05
N ILE A 87 -9.68 -9.15 1.39
CA ILE A 87 -9.41 -7.99 0.53
C ILE A 87 -7.90 -7.80 0.28
N MET A 88 -7.07 -8.14 1.26
CA MET A 88 -5.61 -8.07 1.17
C MET A 88 -4.97 -9.32 0.58
N ASP A 89 -5.78 -10.33 0.23
CA ASP A 89 -5.27 -11.57 -0.35
C ASP A 89 -5.02 -11.41 -1.85
N LEU A 90 -3.76 -11.34 -2.20
CA LEU A 90 -3.34 -11.24 -3.60
C LEU A 90 -3.24 -12.62 -4.24
N SER A 91 -3.78 -12.77 -5.45
CA SER A 91 -3.59 -13.97 -6.25
C SER A 91 -2.11 -14.22 -6.56
N VAL A 92 -1.75 -15.45 -6.89
CA VAL A 92 -0.37 -15.82 -7.26
C VAL A 92 0.10 -15.02 -8.47
N GLU A 93 -0.77 -14.78 -9.45
CA GLU A 93 -0.48 -13.99 -10.64
C GLU A 93 -0.20 -12.53 -10.29
N LYS A 94 -1.01 -11.93 -9.42
CA LYS A 94 -0.76 -10.58 -8.90
C LYS A 94 0.57 -10.50 -8.16
N LYS A 95 0.88 -11.47 -7.29
CA LYS A 95 2.17 -11.53 -6.58
C LYS A 95 3.35 -11.62 -7.55
N LYS A 96 3.27 -12.43 -8.61
CA LYS A 96 4.30 -12.51 -9.65
C LYS A 96 4.47 -11.19 -10.40
N THR A 97 3.36 -10.53 -10.74
CA THR A 97 3.39 -9.22 -11.42
C THR A 97 4.05 -8.16 -10.54
N LEU A 98 3.70 -8.10 -9.24
CA LEU A 98 4.32 -7.20 -8.28
C LEU A 98 5.83 -7.47 -8.16
N LEU A 99 6.24 -8.73 -8.01
CA LEU A 99 7.65 -9.10 -7.95
C LEU A 99 8.40 -8.68 -9.22
N ALA A 100 7.83 -8.88 -10.40
CA ALA A 100 8.43 -8.46 -11.65
C ALA A 100 8.58 -6.92 -11.73
N ARG A 101 7.58 -6.16 -11.28
CA ARG A 101 7.64 -4.69 -11.21
C ARG A 101 8.73 -4.22 -10.25
N MET A 102 8.81 -4.82 -9.05
CA MET A 102 9.85 -4.50 -8.05
C MET A 102 11.25 -4.86 -8.55
N THR A 103 11.42 -6.04 -9.16
CA THR A 103 12.70 -6.47 -9.71
C THR A 103 13.18 -5.53 -10.82
N ARG A 104 12.27 -5.12 -11.72
CA ARG A 104 12.60 -4.17 -12.79
C ARG A 104 13.02 -2.81 -12.24
N SER A 105 12.30 -2.31 -11.25
CA SER A 105 12.60 -1.07 -10.54
C SER A 105 13.99 -1.13 -9.87
N HIS A 106 14.26 -2.18 -9.12
CA HIS A 106 15.55 -2.38 -8.46
C HIS A 106 16.71 -2.50 -9.47
N LYS A 107 16.54 -3.29 -10.53
CA LYS A 107 17.58 -3.47 -11.56
C LYS A 107 17.87 -2.20 -12.34
N PHE A 108 16.88 -1.36 -12.57
CA PHE A 108 17.08 -0.05 -13.16
C PHE A 108 17.99 0.83 -12.30
N GLU A 109 17.73 0.93 -11.00
CA GLU A 109 18.57 1.73 -10.09
C GLU A 109 19.97 1.14 -9.89
N GLU A 110 20.08 -0.19 -9.81
CA GLU A 110 21.36 -0.89 -9.77
C GLU A 110 22.21 -0.57 -11.03
N PHE A 111 21.59 -0.55 -12.20
CA PHE A 111 22.27 -0.18 -13.44
C PHE A 111 22.75 1.28 -13.41
N LEU A 112 21.90 2.21 -13.00
CA LEU A 112 22.29 3.62 -12.88
C LEU A 112 23.42 3.81 -11.87
N ALA A 113 23.38 3.11 -10.74
CA ALA A 113 24.42 3.20 -9.72
C ALA A 113 25.79 2.69 -10.21
N LYS A 114 25.79 1.67 -11.05
CA LYS A 114 27.01 1.15 -11.65
C LYS A 114 27.58 2.08 -12.73
N LYS A 115 26.72 2.67 -13.54
CA LYS A 115 27.16 3.46 -14.69
C LYS A 115 27.47 4.92 -14.33
N TRP A 116 26.69 5.53 -13.45
CA TRP A 116 26.83 6.92 -13.02
C TRP A 116 26.95 7.03 -11.51
N SER A 117 28.01 6.45 -10.97
CA SER A 117 28.21 6.30 -9.50
C SER A 117 28.35 7.63 -8.78
N SER A 118 28.90 8.68 -9.43
CA SER A 118 29.11 10.01 -8.85
C SER A 118 27.93 10.98 -9.05
N GLU A 119 26.94 10.60 -9.85
CA GLU A 119 25.84 11.49 -10.20
C GLU A 119 24.66 11.37 -9.23
N LYS A 120 23.82 12.41 -9.20
CA LYS A 120 22.54 12.38 -8.45
C LYS A 120 21.52 11.53 -9.22
N ARG A 121 21.24 10.33 -8.73
CA ARG A 121 20.35 9.36 -9.40
C ARG A 121 18.92 9.39 -8.88
N PHE A 122 18.66 10.09 -7.76
CA PHE A 122 17.34 10.22 -7.15
C PHE A 122 16.64 8.85 -6.96
N GLY A 123 17.32 7.93 -6.28
CA GLY A 123 16.84 6.57 -6.05
C GLY A 123 15.64 6.49 -5.11
N LEU A 124 15.06 5.30 -5.02
CA LEU A 124 13.88 5.02 -4.20
C LEU A 124 14.21 4.67 -2.76
N GLU A 125 15.39 4.18 -2.46
CA GLU A 125 15.86 3.60 -1.20
C GLU A 125 14.84 3.73 -0.04
N GLY A 126 14.23 2.61 0.35
CA GLY A 126 13.18 2.55 1.37
C GLY A 126 11.75 2.83 0.88
N CYS A 127 11.58 3.21 -0.39
CA CYS A 127 10.27 3.47 -1.01
C CYS A 127 10.03 2.59 -2.25
N GLU A 128 10.57 1.38 -2.29
CA GLU A 128 10.56 0.51 -3.47
C GLU A 128 9.15 0.13 -3.93
N VAL A 129 8.19 0.08 -3.00
CA VAL A 129 6.77 -0.22 -3.28
C VAL A 129 6.08 0.91 -4.05
N LEU A 130 6.66 2.11 -4.12
CA LEU A 130 6.08 3.25 -4.84
C LEU A 130 5.78 2.90 -6.30
N ILE A 131 6.69 2.23 -6.99
CA ILE A 131 6.52 1.89 -8.42
C ILE A 131 5.34 0.96 -8.67
N PRO A 132 5.20 -0.21 -8.00
CA PRO A 132 4.03 -1.06 -8.19
C PRO A 132 2.74 -0.39 -7.69
N ALA A 133 2.77 0.41 -6.61
CA ALA A 133 1.58 1.11 -6.11
C ALA A 133 1.06 2.14 -7.11
N MET A 134 1.92 3.01 -7.64
CA MET A 134 1.54 4.00 -8.67
C MET A 134 1.01 3.31 -9.92
N LYS A 135 1.65 2.22 -10.35
CA LYS A 135 1.20 1.47 -11.53
C LYS A 135 -0.18 0.86 -11.32
N GLU A 136 -0.47 0.31 -10.14
CA GLU A 136 -1.79 -0.24 -9.81
C GLU A 136 -2.87 0.84 -9.76
N ILE A 137 -2.56 2.03 -9.20
CA ILE A 137 -3.47 3.16 -9.19
C ILE A 137 -3.82 3.61 -10.61
N ILE A 138 -2.81 3.73 -11.49
CA ILE A 138 -3.01 4.15 -12.88
C ILE A 138 -3.82 3.12 -13.65
N ASP A 139 -3.47 1.83 -13.54
CA ASP A 139 -4.15 0.75 -14.24
C ASP A 139 -5.65 0.69 -13.82
N ASN A 140 -5.93 0.68 -12.52
CA ASN A 140 -7.31 0.68 -12.01
C ASN A 140 -8.07 1.97 -12.38
N SER A 141 -7.44 3.13 -12.32
CA SER A 141 -8.07 4.40 -12.70
C SER A 141 -8.44 4.41 -14.18
N SER A 142 -7.58 3.88 -15.04
CA SER A 142 -7.85 3.75 -16.48
C SER A 142 -9.04 2.81 -16.75
N GLU A 143 -9.11 1.67 -16.06
CA GLU A 143 -10.26 0.75 -16.14
C GLU A 143 -11.58 1.38 -15.70
N LEU A 144 -11.52 2.34 -14.77
CA LEU A 144 -12.67 3.13 -14.29
C LEU A 144 -12.99 4.34 -15.18
N GLY A 145 -12.31 4.52 -16.31
CA GLY A 145 -12.60 5.55 -17.31
C GLY A 145 -11.83 6.87 -17.13
N THR A 146 -10.77 6.88 -16.32
CA THR A 146 -9.88 8.05 -16.23
C THR A 146 -9.08 8.20 -17.52
N GLU A 147 -9.22 9.35 -18.19
CA GLU A 147 -8.57 9.62 -19.49
C GLU A 147 -7.18 10.24 -19.34
N SER A 148 -6.96 11.03 -18.27
CA SER A 148 -5.69 11.72 -18.06
C SER A 148 -5.30 11.76 -16.59
N ILE A 149 -4.01 11.68 -16.32
CA ILE A 149 -3.44 11.77 -14.97
C ILE A 149 -2.33 12.83 -14.98
N VAL A 150 -2.43 13.81 -14.10
CA VAL A 150 -1.39 14.82 -13.86
C VAL A 150 -0.58 14.40 -12.64
N MET A 151 0.74 14.32 -12.80
CA MET A 151 1.61 13.80 -11.76
C MET A 151 2.70 14.81 -11.41
N GLY A 152 2.78 15.17 -10.12
CA GLY A 152 3.90 15.92 -9.57
C GLY A 152 4.96 14.97 -9.02
N MET A 153 6.21 15.16 -9.39
CA MET A 153 7.31 14.30 -8.97
C MET A 153 8.38 15.12 -8.22
N PRO A 154 8.53 14.91 -6.88
CA PRO A 154 9.67 15.42 -6.13
C PRO A 154 10.94 14.63 -6.49
N HIS A 155 11.94 14.63 -5.63
CA HIS A 155 13.25 14.04 -5.94
C HIS A 155 13.27 12.51 -5.86
N ARG A 156 12.65 11.91 -4.84
CA ARG A 156 12.76 10.49 -4.54
C ARG A 156 12.16 9.63 -5.65
N GLY A 157 12.99 8.78 -6.25
CA GLY A 157 12.59 7.83 -7.28
C GLY A 157 12.16 8.44 -8.61
N ARG A 158 12.41 9.74 -8.86
CA ARG A 158 11.93 10.43 -10.05
C ARG A 158 12.29 9.71 -11.35
N LEU A 159 13.53 9.31 -11.52
CA LEU A 159 13.97 8.62 -12.75
C LEU A 159 13.33 7.23 -12.87
N ASN A 160 13.12 6.55 -11.76
CA ASN A 160 12.46 5.24 -11.73
C ASN A 160 10.98 5.36 -12.10
N VAL A 161 10.28 6.38 -11.58
CA VAL A 161 8.89 6.67 -11.97
C VAL A 161 8.81 6.96 -13.47
N LEU A 162 9.67 7.81 -14.00
CA LEU A 162 9.73 8.09 -15.45
C LEU A 162 9.93 6.82 -16.27
N ALA A 163 10.86 5.96 -15.87
CA ALA A 163 11.17 4.73 -16.60
C ALA A 163 10.07 3.66 -16.47
N ASN A 164 9.66 3.33 -15.25
CA ASN A 164 8.86 2.14 -14.94
C ASN A 164 7.35 2.41 -14.79
N VAL A 165 6.95 3.65 -14.52
CA VAL A 165 5.55 4.07 -14.49
C VAL A 165 5.20 4.80 -15.78
N CYS A 166 5.88 5.89 -16.08
CA CYS A 166 5.62 6.74 -17.25
C CYS A 166 6.12 6.17 -18.59
N ARG A 167 6.90 5.09 -18.58
CA ARG A 167 7.41 4.47 -19.81
C ARG A 167 8.23 5.40 -20.70
N LYS A 168 8.89 6.41 -20.12
CA LYS A 168 9.81 7.27 -20.86
C LYS A 168 10.92 6.41 -21.45
N PRO A 169 11.31 6.61 -22.74
CA PRO A 169 12.43 5.90 -23.34
C PRO A 169 13.70 6.06 -22.51
N LEU A 170 14.40 4.94 -22.27
CA LEU A 170 15.59 4.94 -21.42
C LEU A 170 16.72 5.81 -21.99
N GLU A 171 16.83 5.89 -23.31
CA GLU A 171 17.79 6.73 -24.01
C GLU A 171 17.64 8.21 -23.63
N GLN A 172 16.42 8.69 -23.52
CA GLN A 172 16.13 10.06 -23.08
C GLN A 172 16.45 10.30 -21.60
N ILE A 173 16.27 9.28 -20.76
CA ILE A 173 16.67 9.36 -19.34
C ILE A 173 18.21 9.39 -19.24
N PHE A 174 18.89 8.55 -20.01
CA PHE A 174 20.35 8.45 -19.97
C PHE A 174 21.03 9.68 -20.58
N ALA A 175 20.41 10.31 -21.60
CA ALA A 175 20.91 11.54 -22.20
C ALA A 175 21.05 12.68 -21.17
N GLN A 176 20.17 12.75 -20.17
CA GLN A 176 20.22 13.75 -19.11
C GLN A 176 21.50 13.67 -18.26
N PHE A 177 22.05 12.48 -18.06
CA PHE A 177 23.32 12.29 -17.33
C PHE A 177 24.53 12.79 -18.13
N ASN A 178 24.40 12.88 -19.43
CA ASN A 178 25.47 13.34 -20.32
C ASN A 178 25.32 14.82 -20.69
N SER A 179 24.39 15.54 -20.07
CA SER A 179 24.06 16.95 -20.39
C SER A 179 23.71 17.20 -21.86
N LEU A 180 23.17 16.19 -22.55
CA LEU A 180 22.83 16.26 -23.96
C LEU A 180 21.42 16.85 -24.21
N GLU A 181 20.55 16.81 -23.20
CA GLU A 181 19.20 17.38 -23.27
C GLU A 181 18.81 18.03 -21.94
N PRO A 182 18.08 19.16 -21.94
CA PRO A 182 17.50 19.70 -20.71
C PRO A 182 16.45 18.73 -20.13
N ALA A 183 16.33 18.72 -18.82
CA ALA A 183 15.29 17.94 -18.17
C ALA A 183 13.94 18.60 -18.45
N ASP A 184 13.02 17.90 -19.10
CA ASP A 184 11.64 18.34 -19.23
C ASP A 184 10.97 18.31 -17.84
N GLU A 185 10.45 19.45 -17.41
CA GLU A 185 9.89 19.62 -16.05
C GLU A 185 8.42 19.19 -15.94
N VAL A 186 7.70 19.05 -17.06
CA VAL A 186 6.25 18.72 -17.06
C VAL A 186 5.95 17.54 -17.96
N TRP A 187 5.33 16.51 -17.40
CA TRP A 187 4.85 15.34 -18.12
C TRP A 187 3.36 15.16 -17.94
N THR A 188 2.62 15.15 -19.05
CA THR A 188 1.20 14.77 -19.07
C THR A 188 1.11 13.34 -19.60
N TYR A 189 0.46 12.46 -18.85
CA TYR A 189 0.24 11.08 -19.24
C TYR A 189 -1.15 10.93 -19.82
N PHE A 190 -1.25 10.37 -21.02
CA PHE A 190 -2.51 9.93 -21.62
C PHE A 190 -2.62 8.42 -21.42
N CYS A 191 -3.67 7.96 -20.73
CA CYS A 191 -4.03 6.55 -20.70
C CYS A 191 -4.60 6.15 -22.06
N LYS A 192 -3.90 5.27 -22.80
CA LYS A 192 -4.42 4.57 -23.97
C LYS A 192 -4.53 3.11 -23.69
#